data_2eaf16beee7d32e20b8276b1ee3a9590
#
_entry.id   2eaf16beee7d32e20b8276b1ee3a9590
#
_cell.length_a   1.000
_cell.length_b   1.000
_cell.length_c   1.000
_cell.angle_alpha   90.00
_cell.angle_beta   90.00
_cell.angle_gamma   90.00
#
_symmetry.space_group_name_H-M   'P 1'
#
loop_
_entity.id
_entity.type
_entity.pdbx_description
1 polymer ?
#
loop_
_entity_poly.entity_id
_entity_poly.type
_entity_poly.pdbx_seq_one_letter_code
_entity_poly.pdbx_strand_id
1 'polypeptide(L)'
;REDEEHTTSLLRSGRVMAAVTSTPEAVQGCTVTGLGTMRYHAVCSPEFNERHLDGRADPDLLRQAPVVDFDRRDELQNRFLRGFVGSEPSGPRNHVPASEDFAHAVMLGFGWGVLPEAHCSTRIRSGELVELAPGHPVDVRLYWQRWNLRSSVLDRVSEAVCAGAAAHLHRL
;
A
#
# COMPACT_ATOMS: atom_id res chain seq x y z
N ARG A 1 4.73 -6.73 7.48
CA ARG A 1 3.35 -6.50 6.99
C ARG A 1 2.72 -7.87 6.82
N GLU A 2 1.68 -8.14 7.55
CA GLU A 2 0.95 -9.39 7.45
C GLU A 2 -0.25 -9.18 6.52
N ASP A 3 -0.59 -10.21 5.76
CA ASP A 3 -1.77 -10.26 4.91
C ASP A 3 -3.07 -10.07 5.74
N GLU A 4 -4.12 -9.50 5.15
CA GLU A 4 -5.40 -9.24 5.82
C GLU A 4 -6.02 -10.51 6.42
N GLU A 5 -6.01 -11.61 5.67
CA GLU A 5 -6.51 -12.89 6.17
C GLU A 5 -5.66 -13.40 7.34
N HIS A 6 -4.35 -13.21 7.27
CA HIS A 6 -3.44 -13.59 8.34
C HIS A 6 -3.63 -12.71 9.57
N THR A 7 -3.71 -11.39 9.40
CA THR A 7 -3.97 -10.42 10.47
C THR A 7 -5.29 -10.71 11.17
N THR A 8 -6.34 -10.97 10.40
CA THR A 8 -7.66 -11.34 10.93
C THR A 8 -7.61 -12.68 11.68
N SER A 9 -6.84 -13.65 11.19
CA SER A 9 -6.66 -14.95 11.87
C SER A 9 -5.92 -14.83 13.19
N LEU A 10 -4.92 -13.93 13.28
CA LEU A 10 -4.20 -13.65 14.52
C LEU A 10 -5.11 -13.00 15.57
N LEU A 11 -6.00 -12.09 15.17
CA LEU A 11 -7.03 -11.55 16.05
C LEU A 11 -7.99 -12.64 16.52
N ARG A 12 -8.54 -13.45 15.62
CA ARG A 12 -9.47 -14.55 15.95
C ARG A 12 -8.88 -15.58 16.90
N SER A 13 -7.61 -15.89 16.75
CA SER A 13 -6.90 -16.86 17.62
C SER A 13 -6.45 -16.25 18.95
N GLY A 14 -6.64 -14.94 19.18
CA GLY A 14 -6.17 -14.24 20.38
C GLY A 14 -4.65 -14.11 20.46
N ARG A 15 -3.92 -14.38 19.38
CA ARG A 15 -2.45 -14.22 19.34
C ARG A 15 -2.02 -12.76 19.37
N VAL A 16 -2.90 -11.86 18.91
CA VAL A 16 -2.74 -10.41 19.03
C VAL A 16 -3.99 -9.80 19.66
N MET A 17 -3.80 -8.73 20.39
CA MET A 17 -4.87 -8.02 21.10
C MET A 17 -5.51 -6.92 20.25
N ALA A 18 -4.80 -6.47 19.24
CA ALA A 18 -5.26 -5.48 18.28
C ALA A 18 -4.44 -5.52 17.00
N ALA A 19 -4.99 -4.96 15.91
CA ALA A 19 -4.32 -4.89 14.62
C ALA A 19 -4.85 -3.74 13.77
N VAL A 20 -4.03 -3.24 12.85
CA VAL A 20 -4.48 -2.41 11.73
C VAL A 20 -4.90 -3.34 10.59
N THR A 21 -6.08 -3.12 10.04
CA THR A 21 -6.64 -3.93 8.93
C THR A 21 -7.15 -2.99 7.84
N SER A 22 -7.34 -3.49 6.62
CA SER A 22 -8.01 -2.76 5.54
C SER A 22 -9.49 -3.19 5.36
N THR A 23 -9.99 -4.11 6.16
CA THR A 23 -11.39 -4.53 6.18
C THR A 23 -12.18 -3.88 7.32
N PRO A 24 -13.38 -3.31 7.04
CA PRO A 24 -14.25 -2.73 8.07
C PRO A 24 -14.98 -3.80 8.89
N GLU A 25 -15.01 -5.05 8.45
CA GLU A 25 -15.71 -6.14 9.13
C GLU A 25 -15.02 -6.49 10.43
N ALA A 26 -15.75 -6.35 11.54
CA ALA A 26 -15.24 -6.68 12.86
C ALA A 26 -15.01 -8.19 13.02
N VAL A 27 -13.84 -8.57 13.51
CA VAL A 27 -13.66 -9.91 14.08
C VAL A 27 -14.55 -10.04 15.30
N GLN A 28 -15.22 -11.19 15.44
CA GLN A 28 -16.13 -11.43 16.57
C GLN A 28 -15.42 -11.18 17.91
N GLY A 29 -16.02 -10.36 18.76
CA GLY A 29 -15.45 -9.94 20.03
C GLY A 29 -14.51 -8.73 19.97
N CYS A 30 -14.25 -8.19 18.76
CA CYS A 30 -13.46 -6.98 18.57
C CYS A 30 -14.35 -5.76 18.29
N THR A 31 -13.81 -4.58 18.60
CA THR A 31 -14.31 -3.28 18.13
C THR A 31 -13.50 -2.80 16.96
N VAL A 32 -14.12 -2.01 16.07
CA VAL A 32 -13.48 -1.43 14.88
C VAL A 32 -13.57 0.09 14.95
N THR A 33 -12.46 0.77 14.67
CA THR A 33 -12.39 2.22 14.56
C THR A 33 -11.73 2.58 13.23
N GLY A 34 -12.35 3.43 12.42
CA GLY A 34 -11.74 3.96 11.20
C GLY A 34 -10.53 4.82 11.53
N LEU A 35 -9.40 4.56 10.87
CA LEU A 35 -8.15 5.32 11.04
C LEU A 35 -7.99 6.42 10.00
N GLY A 36 -8.42 6.17 8.78
CA GLY A 36 -8.22 7.04 7.62
C GLY A 36 -7.88 6.24 6.38
N THR A 37 -7.42 6.95 5.37
CA THR A 37 -7.06 6.37 4.06
C THR A 37 -5.56 6.54 3.83
N MET A 38 -4.88 5.44 3.59
CA MET A 38 -3.49 5.45 3.10
C MET A 38 -3.53 5.54 1.58
N ARG A 39 -2.90 6.58 1.05
CA ARG A 39 -2.80 6.82 -0.39
C ARG A 39 -1.51 6.27 -0.94
N TYR A 40 -1.59 5.68 -2.12
CA TYR A 40 -0.47 5.12 -2.85
C TYR A 40 -0.45 5.66 -4.27
N HIS A 41 0.76 5.82 -4.82
CA HIS A 41 0.99 6.26 -6.19
C HIS A 41 1.78 5.23 -6.97
N ALA A 42 1.40 5.01 -8.23
CA ALA A 42 2.17 4.20 -9.15
C ALA A 42 3.36 5.01 -9.66
N VAL A 43 4.56 4.50 -9.46
CA VAL A 43 5.81 5.21 -9.75
C VAL A 43 6.86 4.30 -10.37
N CYS A 44 7.81 4.89 -11.07
CA CYS A 44 9.03 4.23 -11.55
C CYS A 44 10.21 5.22 -11.54
N SER A 45 11.42 4.74 -11.80
CA SER A 45 12.56 5.63 -12.03
C SER A 45 12.46 6.32 -13.41
N PRO A 46 13.06 7.51 -13.60
CA PRO A 46 13.12 8.17 -14.91
C PRO A 46 13.71 7.28 -16.00
N GLU A 47 14.81 6.59 -15.70
CA GLU A 47 15.45 5.67 -16.64
C GLU A 47 14.54 4.51 -17.04
N PHE A 48 13.78 3.94 -16.10
CA PHE A 48 12.79 2.90 -16.39
C PHE A 48 11.68 3.44 -17.29
N ASN A 49 11.18 4.65 -17.00
CA ASN A 49 10.14 5.30 -17.80
C ASN A 49 10.57 5.48 -19.27
N GLU A 50 11.79 5.96 -19.51
CA GLU A 50 12.34 6.10 -20.86
C GLU A 50 12.53 4.75 -21.56
N ARG A 51 13.06 3.75 -20.85
CA ARG A 51 13.41 2.45 -21.43
C ARG A 51 12.19 1.57 -21.74
N HIS A 52 11.17 1.59 -20.90
CA HIS A 52 10.05 0.66 -20.95
C HIS A 52 8.71 1.29 -21.31
N LEU A 53 8.57 2.61 -21.14
CA LEU A 53 7.29 3.32 -21.28
C LEU A 53 7.36 4.48 -22.27
N ASP A 54 8.47 4.62 -23.03
CA ASP A 54 8.71 5.70 -24.00
C ASP A 54 8.46 7.11 -23.44
N GLY A 55 8.73 7.31 -22.15
CA GLY A 55 8.46 8.56 -21.44
C GLY A 55 6.98 8.87 -21.24
N ARG A 56 6.08 7.92 -21.50
CA ARG A 56 4.62 8.06 -21.39
C ARG A 56 4.07 6.90 -20.58
N ALA A 57 3.00 7.15 -19.82
CA ALA A 57 2.24 6.08 -19.16
C ALA A 57 1.27 5.41 -20.16
N ASP A 58 1.80 4.88 -21.27
CA ASP A 58 1.02 4.12 -22.22
C ASP A 58 0.45 2.85 -21.55
N PRO A 59 -0.86 2.63 -21.58
CA PRO A 59 -1.51 1.50 -20.90
C PRO A 59 -0.98 0.14 -21.31
N ASP A 60 -0.72 -0.08 -22.59
CA ASP A 60 -0.26 -1.37 -23.12
C ASP A 60 1.20 -1.64 -22.75
N LEU A 61 2.06 -0.62 -22.84
CA LEU A 61 3.44 -0.71 -22.39
C LEU A 61 3.52 -0.95 -20.88
N LEU A 62 2.73 -0.19 -20.10
CA LEU A 62 2.71 -0.31 -18.64
C LEU A 62 2.26 -1.70 -18.18
N ARG A 63 1.29 -2.30 -18.86
CA ARG A 63 0.81 -3.65 -18.58
C ARG A 63 1.90 -4.72 -18.81
N GLN A 64 2.75 -4.52 -19.79
CA GLN A 64 3.81 -5.48 -20.18
C GLN A 64 5.15 -5.21 -19.49
N ALA A 65 5.33 -4.02 -18.94
CA ALA A 65 6.57 -3.63 -18.27
C ALA A 65 6.81 -4.44 -16.97
N PRO A 66 8.06 -4.64 -16.58
CA PRO A 66 8.40 -5.26 -15.29
C PRO A 66 7.74 -4.56 -14.10
N VAL A 67 7.25 -5.33 -13.14
CA VAL A 67 6.55 -4.87 -11.94
C VAL A 67 7.34 -5.25 -10.70
N VAL A 68 7.38 -4.38 -9.70
CA VAL A 68 7.86 -4.69 -8.35
C VAL A 68 6.64 -4.84 -7.45
N ASP A 69 6.49 -6.01 -6.84
CA ASP A 69 5.50 -6.33 -5.83
C ASP A 69 6.18 -6.50 -4.46
N PHE A 70 5.46 -6.25 -3.38
CA PHE A 70 5.98 -6.53 -2.06
C PHE A 70 6.14 -8.03 -1.84
N ASP A 71 5.09 -8.79 -2.10
CA ASP A 71 5.08 -10.25 -2.10
C ASP A 71 4.03 -10.78 -3.10
N ARG A 72 3.83 -12.10 -3.13
CA ARG A 72 2.89 -12.75 -4.05
C ARG A 72 1.41 -12.43 -3.77
N ARG A 73 1.09 -11.80 -2.65
CA ARG A 73 -0.27 -11.43 -2.22
C ARG A 73 -0.51 -9.93 -2.32
N ASP A 74 0.49 -9.18 -2.79
CA ASP A 74 0.36 -7.74 -2.98
C ASP A 74 -0.52 -7.44 -4.20
N GLU A 75 -1.73 -6.97 -3.96
CA GLU A 75 -2.72 -6.65 -4.98
C GLU A 75 -2.73 -5.16 -5.40
N LEU A 76 -1.84 -4.33 -4.85
CA LEU A 76 -1.88 -2.88 -5.12
C LEU A 76 -1.62 -2.57 -6.60
N GLN A 77 -0.65 -3.25 -7.22
CA GLN A 77 -0.31 -3.08 -8.63
C GLN A 77 -1.44 -3.57 -9.55
N ASN A 78 -2.06 -4.69 -9.20
CA ASN A 78 -3.23 -5.21 -9.91
C ASN A 78 -4.42 -4.24 -9.78
N ARG A 79 -4.68 -3.71 -8.57
CA ARG A 79 -5.75 -2.72 -8.33
C ARG A 79 -5.52 -1.44 -9.12
N PHE A 80 -4.28 -0.94 -9.14
CA PHE A 80 -3.92 0.24 -9.93
C PHE A 80 -4.21 0.04 -11.41
N LEU A 81 -3.67 -1.02 -12.02
CA LEU A 81 -3.89 -1.26 -13.46
C LEU A 81 -5.34 -1.57 -13.80
N ARG A 82 -6.06 -2.34 -12.99
CA ARG A 82 -7.51 -2.55 -13.20
C ARG A 82 -8.28 -1.24 -13.19
N GLY A 83 -7.94 -0.33 -12.27
CA GLY A 83 -8.59 0.99 -12.18
C GLY A 83 -8.20 1.95 -13.31
N PHE A 84 -6.96 1.88 -13.78
CA PHE A 84 -6.41 2.80 -14.77
C PHE A 84 -6.66 2.35 -16.22
N VAL A 85 -6.50 1.05 -16.50
CA VAL A 85 -6.58 0.49 -17.88
C VAL A 85 -7.55 -0.67 -18.02
N GLY A 86 -8.23 -1.09 -16.95
CA GLY A 86 -9.19 -2.20 -16.98
C GLY A 86 -8.59 -3.59 -17.08
N SER A 87 -7.28 -3.75 -16.85
CA SER A 87 -6.56 -5.03 -16.97
C SER A 87 -5.53 -5.20 -15.85
N GLU A 88 -4.92 -6.38 -15.77
CA GLU A 88 -3.85 -6.68 -14.82
C GLU A 88 -2.47 -6.66 -15.49
N PRO A 89 -1.38 -6.46 -14.70
CA PRO A 89 -0.03 -6.58 -15.21
C PRO A 89 0.23 -7.96 -15.80
N SER A 90 0.87 -8.01 -16.98
CA SER A 90 1.28 -9.25 -17.64
C SER A 90 2.80 -9.37 -17.82
N GLY A 91 3.54 -8.34 -17.43
CA GLY A 91 5.01 -8.32 -17.44
C GLY A 91 5.64 -9.15 -16.34
N PRO A 92 6.98 -9.25 -16.35
CA PRO A 92 7.73 -9.92 -15.29
C PRO A 92 7.47 -9.31 -13.93
N ARG A 93 7.44 -10.15 -12.88
CA ARG A 93 7.20 -9.72 -11.50
C ARG A 93 8.42 -9.95 -10.62
N ASN A 94 8.87 -8.92 -9.93
CA ASN A 94 9.94 -8.95 -8.96
C ASN A 94 9.35 -8.76 -7.57
N HIS A 95 9.70 -9.63 -6.62
CA HIS A 95 9.16 -9.57 -5.25
C HIS A 95 10.23 -9.06 -4.29
N VAL A 96 9.93 -7.98 -3.56
CA VAL A 96 10.83 -7.33 -2.60
C VAL A 96 10.08 -7.10 -1.27
N PRO A 97 10.10 -8.09 -0.34
CA PRO A 97 9.28 -8.08 0.86
C PRO A 97 9.87 -7.23 2.02
N ALA A 98 10.43 -6.08 1.69
CA ALA A 98 10.94 -5.11 2.67
C ALA A 98 10.64 -3.69 2.17
N SER A 99 9.96 -2.87 2.99
CA SER A 99 9.38 -1.60 2.52
C SER A 99 10.40 -0.59 2.00
N GLU A 100 11.58 -0.48 2.63
CA GLU A 100 12.63 0.43 2.15
C GLU A 100 13.32 -0.11 0.90
N ASP A 101 13.61 -1.43 0.86
CA ASP A 101 14.21 -2.07 -0.31
C ASP A 101 13.26 -2.08 -1.50
N PHE A 102 11.95 -2.16 -1.26
CA PHE A 102 10.93 -2.03 -2.30
C PHE A 102 11.04 -0.67 -3.02
N ALA A 103 11.10 0.42 -2.26
CA ALA A 103 11.27 1.75 -2.84
C ALA A 103 12.62 1.88 -3.58
N HIS A 104 13.69 1.30 -3.03
CA HIS A 104 15.00 1.24 -3.67
C HIS A 104 14.97 0.43 -4.99
N ALA A 105 14.31 -0.72 -5.01
CA ALA A 105 14.19 -1.53 -6.22
C ALA A 105 13.49 -0.76 -7.35
N VAL A 106 12.43 0.00 -7.02
CA VAL A 106 11.76 0.88 -7.99
C VAL A 106 12.69 1.98 -8.49
N MET A 107 13.44 2.64 -7.59
CA MET A 107 14.42 3.68 -7.97
C MET A 107 15.56 3.13 -8.82
N LEU A 108 16.00 1.90 -8.60
CA LEU A 108 17.02 1.23 -9.39
C LEU A 108 16.52 0.69 -10.74
N GLY A 109 15.21 0.88 -11.04
CA GLY A 109 14.62 0.51 -12.32
C GLY A 109 14.36 -1.00 -12.50
N PHE A 110 14.19 -1.76 -11.41
CA PHE A 110 13.78 -3.18 -11.49
C PHE A 110 12.34 -3.35 -11.99
N GLY A 111 11.54 -2.31 -11.92
CA GLY A 111 10.15 -2.28 -12.35
C GLY A 111 9.45 -1.02 -11.88
N TRP A 112 8.21 -0.83 -12.31
CA TRP A 112 7.32 0.11 -11.68
C TRP A 112 6.65 -0.53 -10.45
N GLY A 113 6.23 0.28 -9.51
CA GLY A 113 5.56 -0.21 -8.29
C GLY A 113 4.60 0.81 -7.71
N VAL A 114 3.79 0.39 -6.75
CA VAL A 114 2.81 1.23 -6.05
C VAL A 114 3.32 1.51 -4.64
N LEU A 115 3.72 2.77 -4.38
CA LEU A 115 4.34 3.20 -3.12
C LEU A 115 3.40 4.10 -2.30
N PRO A 116 3.44 4.00 -0.96
CA PRO A 116 2.76 4.97 -0.10
C PRO A 116 3.21 6.40 -0.41
N GLU A 117 2.27 7.35 -0.40
CA GLU A 117 2.54 8.78 -0.64
C GLU A 117 3.70 9.31 0.22
N ALA A 118 3.77 8.91 1.49
CA ALA A 118 4.83 9.30 2.40
C ALA A 118 6.24 8.84 1.94
N HIS A 119 6.33 7.77 1.14
CA HIS A 119 7.60 7.25 0.63
C HIS A 119 7.97 7.78 -0.75
N CYS A 120 7.02 8.29 -1.53
CA CYS A 120 7.30 8.71 -2.91
C CYS A 120 7.12 10.21 -3.17
N SER A 121 6.32 10.94 -2.40
CA SER A 121 5.98 12.35 -2.72
C SER A 121 7.19 13.29 -2.80
N THR A 122 8.17 13.14 -1.92
CA THR A 122 9.40 13.94 -1.96
C THR A 122 10.25 13.57 -3.17
N ARG A 123 10.37 12.27 -3.48
CA ARG A 123 11.13 11.75 -4.60
C ARG A 123 10.52 12.10 -5.95
N ILE A 124 9.20 12.17 -6.04
CA ILE A 124 8.50 12.69 -7.24
C ILE A 124 8.84 14.16 -7.44
N ARG A 125 8.79 14.97 -6.37
CA ARG A 125 9.12 16.40 -6.47
C ARG A 125 10.60 16.66 -6.82
N SER A 126 11.52 15.81 -6.37
CA SER A 126 12.95 15.91 -6.73
C SER A 126 13.28 15.34 -8.11
N GLY A 127 12.35 14.63 -8.75
CA GLY A 127 12.59 13.97 -10.03
C GLY A 127 13.30 12.62 -9.93
N GLU A 128 13.51 12.10 -8.72
CA GLU A 128 14.06 10.75 -8.51
C GLU A 128 13.09 9.64 -8.88
N LEU A 129 11.79 9.96 -8.83
CA LEU A 129 10.70 9.09 -9.27
C LEU A 129 9.76 9.84 -10.21
N VAL A 130 9.19 9.12 -11.17
CA VAL A 130 8.13 9.58 -12.07
C VAL A 130 6.82 8.96 -11.63
N GLU A 131 5.78 9.77 -11.43
CA GLU A 131 4.42 9.30 -11.20
C GLU A 131 3.79 8.91 -12.55
N LEU A 132 3.35 7.66 -12.66
CA LEU A 132 2.89 7.08 -13.92
C LEU A 132 1.48 7.55 -14.34
N ALA A 133 0.62 7.82 -13.37
CA ALA A 133 -0.75 8.25 -13.62
C ALA A 133 -1.19 9.31 -12.59
N PRO A 134 -0.77 10.56 -12.75
CA PRO A 134 -1.21 11.65 -11.89
C PRO A 134 -2.74 11.73 -11.81
N GLY A 135 -3.27 11.80 -10.59
CA GLY A 135 -4.72 11.83 -10.36
C GLY A 135 -5.41 10.46 -10.28
N HIS A 136 -4.68 9.35 -10.39
CA HIS A 136 -5.20 7.98 -10.24
C HIS A 136 -4.52 7.24 -9.08
N PRO A 137 -4.59 7.73 -7.83
CA PRO A 137 -4.00 7.06 -6.70
C PRO A 137 -4.76 5.77 -6.35
N VAL A 138 -4.09 4.86 -5.66
CA VAL A 138 -4.75 3.71 -5.03
C VAL A 138 -4.96 4.04 -3.56
N ASP A 139 -6.21 4.22 -3.17
CA ASP A 139 -6.58 4.52 -1.79
C ASP A 139 -6.96 3.25 -1.04
N VAL A 140 -6.35 3.05 0.14
CA VAL A 140 -6.62 1.91 1.03
C VAL A 140 -7.13 2.46 2.36
N ARG A 141 -8.39 2.16 2.68
CA ARG A 141 -8.97 2.49 4.00
C ARG A 141 -8.35 1.62 5.07
N LEU A 142 -7.98 2.21 6.18
CA LEU A 142 -7.40 1.51 7.31
C LEU A 142 -8.30 1.61 8.53
N TYR A 143 -8.34 0.51 9.29
CA TYR A 143 -9.14 0.36 10.47
C TYR A 143 -8.30 -0.20 11.61
N TRP A 144 -8.52 0.28 12.82
CA TRP A 144 -8.02 -0.29 14.04
C TRP A 144 -9.03 -1.28 14.58
N GLN A 145 -8.67 -2.55 14.66
CA GLN A 145 -9.46 -3.59 15.30
C GLN A 145 -8.79 -4.01 16.59
N ARG A 146 -9.56 -4.07 17.68
CA ARG A 146 -9.06 -4.50 18.98
C ARG A 146 -10.10 -5.34 19.72
N TRP A 147 -9.65 -6.26 20.53
CA TRP A 147 -10.53 -6.99 21.44
C TRP A 147 -11.26 -6.02 22.37
N ASN A 148 -12.54 -6.27 22.60
CA ASN A 148 -13.38 -5.47 23.49
C ASN A 148 -13.11 -5.84 24.96
N LEU A 149 -11.91 -5.57 25.43
CA LEU A 149 -11.45 -5.86 26.78
C LEU A 149 -11.20 -4.54 27.55
N ARG A 150 -11.52 -4.56 28.84
CA ARG A 150 -11.16 -3.46 29.75
C ARG A 150 -9.66 -3.55 30.06
N SER A 151 -8.86 -2.70 29.44
CA SER A 151 -7.40 -2.65 29.61
C SER A 151 -6.91 -1.24 29.35
N SER A 152 -6.39 -0.59 30.41
CA SER A 152 -5.83 0.76 30.31
C SER A 152 -4.59 0.83 29.39
N VAL A 153 -3.86 -0.27 29.24
CA VAL A 153 -2.73 -0.36 28.29
C VAL A 153 -3.25 -0.35 26.87
N LEU A 154 -4.26 -1.19 26.57
CA LEU A 154 -4.85 -1.26 25.25
C LEU A 154 -5.56 0.04 24.85
N ASP A 155 -6.15 0.73 25.82
CA ASP A 155 -6.78 2.04 25.60
C ASP A 155 -5.71 3.08 25.20
N ARG A 156 -4.60 3.19 25.93
CA ARG A 156 -3.49 4.11 25.60
C ARG A 156 -2.85 3.80 24.24
N VAL A 157 -2.67 2.51 23.91
CA VAL A 157 -2.16 2.11 22.58
C VAL A 157 -3.14 2.54 21.50
N SER A 158 -4.46 2.35 21.72
CA SER A 158 -5.48 2.75 20.76
C SER A 158 -5.49 4.26 20.53
N GLU A 159 -5.38 5.05 21.60
CA GLU A 159 -5.28 6.51 21.51
C GLU A 159 -4.06 6.95 20.70
N ALA A 160 -2.89 6.35 20.97
CA ALA A 160 -1.66 6.65 20.25
C ALA A 160 -1.75 6.27 18.74
N VAL A 161 -2.35 5.11 18.43
CA VAL A 161 -2.56 4.69 17.03
C VAL A 161 -3.52 5.64 16.31
N CYS A 162 -4.65 6.00 16.94
CA CYS A 162 -5.61 6.94 16.35
C CYS A 162 -4.99 8.33 16.15
N ALA A 163 -4.21 8.83 17.11
CA ALA A 163 -3.51 10.11 16.99
C ALA A 163 -2.47 10.09 15.85
N GLY A 164 -1.68 9.01 15.76
CA GLY A 164 -0.72 8.83 14.66
C GLY A 164 -1.40 8.73 13.31
N ALA A 165 -2.50 8.01 13.23
CA ALA A 165 -3.30 7.90 12.01
C ALA A 165 -3.86 9.26 11.56
N ALA A 166 -4.42 10.03 12.48
CA ALA A 166 -4.95 11.37 12.19
C ALA A 166 -3.90 12.36 11.70
N ALA A 167 -2.62 12.15 12.03
CA ALA A 167 -1.51 12.99 11.60
C ALA A 167 -0.95 12.62 10.20
N HIS A 168 -1.16 11.37 9.75
CA HIS A 168 -0.46 10.82 8.58
C HIS A 168 -1.37 10.23 7.51
N LEU A 169 -2.64 9.99 7.80
CA LEU A 169 -3.60 9.45 6.84
C LEU A 169 -4.56 10.52 6.34
N HIS A 170 -5.05 10.36 5.13
CA HIS A 170 -6.15 11.17 4.62
C HIS A 170 -7.43 10.83 5.40
N ARG A 171 -8.32 11.82 5.56
CA ARG A 171 -9.61 11.58 6.22
C ARG A 171 -10.46 10.61 5.41
N LEU A 172 -11.24 9.80 6.11
CA LEU A 172 -12.23 8.90 5.51
C LEU A 172 -13.32 9.68 4.77
#